data_da4220fad627e1ce295fd2c4df825f29
#
_entry.id   da4220fad627e1ce295fd2c4df825f29
#
_cell.length_a   1.000
_cell.length_b   1.000
_cell.length_c   1.000
_cell.angle_alpha   90.00
_cell.angle_beta   90.00
_cell.angle_gamma   90.00
#
_symmetry.space_group_name_H-M   'P 1'
#
loop_
_entity.id
_entity.type
_entity.pdbx_description
1 polymer ?
#
loop_
_entity_poly.entity_id
_entity_poly.type
_entity_poly.pdbx_seq_one_letter_code
_entity_poly.pdbx_strand_id
1 'polypeptide(L)'
;MALGKKHAASSFSLFQHPDAFLDMVRPGMAIYGVYPENEFRHTGVMDLRPALSLKARVIYVKQLRQGDSAGYNRAYMAKDDVWVATLPVGHTDGWPRTAPKGARVRINGALYPIVAAVSASHCIAEIGKEARVQIGDPVTFFDWEEGSRPEDVSAACGASVYDLTMHLNPLLPRRMV
;
A
#
# COMPACT_ATOMS: atom_id res chain seq x y z
N MET A 1 -43.32 10.17 -19.50
CA MET A 1 -42.05 9.46 -19.67
C MET A 1 -41.56 9.11 -18.31
N ALA A 2 -41.43 7.82 -17.94
CA ALA A 2 -40.88 7.45 -16.65
C ALA A 2 -39.37 7.72 -16.67
N LEU A 3 -38.90 8.58 -15.78
CA LEU A 3 -37.44 8.77 -15.54
C LEU A 3 -36.92 7.46 -14.96
N GLY A 4 -35.78 7.00 -15.44
CA GLY A 4 -35.06 5.86 -14.86
C GLY A 4 -34.65 6.11 -13.41
N LYS A 5 -33.99 5.13 -12.78
CA LYS A 5 -33.48 5.24 -11.41
C LYS A 5 -32.50 6.42 -11.28
N LYS A 6 -32.71 7.24 -10.25
CA LYS A 6 -31.84 8.37 -9.92
C LYS A 6 -30.71 7.90 -9.03
N HIS A 7 -29.50 8.39 -9.27
CA HIS A 7 -28.34 8.07 -8.45
C HIS A 7 -27.28 9.18 -8.52
N ALA A 8 -26.67 9.50 -7.39
CA ALA A 8 -25.59 10.49 -7.29
C ALA A 8 -24.42 9.97 -6.46
N ALA A 9 -24.65 9.25 -5.37
CA ALA A 9 -23.63 8.86 -4.42
C ALA A 9 -22.59 7.88 -4.98
N SER A 10 -21.31 8.25 -4.83
CA SER A 10 -20.13 7.38 -4.96
C SER A 10 -19.68 6.88 -3.58
N SER A 11 -18.55 6.16 -3.49
CA SER A 11 -18.00 5.71 -2.20
C SER A 11 -17.81 6.85 -1.19
N PHE A 12 -17.35 8.02 -1.62
CA PHE A 12 -17.17 9.18 -0.75
C PHE A 12 -18.50 9.66 -0.17
N SER A 13 -19.52 9.81 -1.02
CA SER A 13 -20.83 10.31 -0.61
C SER A 13 -21.58 9.35 0.34
N LEU A 14 -21.21 8.05 0.35
CA LEU A 14 -21.79 7.10 1.31
C LEU A 14 -21.50 7.47 2.76
N PHE A 15 -20.41 8.17 3.04
CA PHE A 15 -20.00 8.55 4.39
C PHE A 15 -20.49 9.92 4.81
N GLN A 16 -20.78 10.81 3.85
CA GLN A 16 -21.07 12.22 4.16
C GLN A 16 -22.44 12.70 3.74
N HIS A 17 -23.06 12.08 2.72
CA HIS A 17 -24.25 12.62 2.07
C HIS A 17 -25.35 11.57 1.89
N PRO A 18 -26.03 11.15 2.96
CA PRO A 18 -27.14 10.17 2.87
C PRO A 18 -28.24 10.60 1.90
N ASP A 19 -28.52 11.90 1.82
CA ASP A 19 -29.54 12.46 0.90
C ASP A 19 -29.20 12.23 -0.58
N ALA A 20 -27.93 11.96 -0.90
CA ALA A 20 -27.48 11.69 -2.25
C ALA A 20 -27.68 10.22 -2.68
N PHE A 21 -28.18 9.35 -1.81
CA PHE A 21 -28.37 7.91 -2.14
C PHE A 21 -29.45 7.74 -3.19
N LEU A 22 -30.52 8.50 -3.12
CA LEU A 22 -31.65 8.46 -4.06
C LEU A 22 -32.18 7.01 -4.21
N ASP A 23 -32.33 6.56 -5.46
CA ASP A 23 -32.81 5.20 -5.76
C ASP A 23 -31.70 4.15 -5.79
N MET A 24 -30.42 4.59 -5.89
CA MET A 24 -29.27 3.70 -6.06
C MET A 24 -27.97 4.43 -5.73
N VAL A 25 -27.00 3.71 -5.19
CA VAL A 25 -25.63 4.19 -4.96
C VAL A 25 -24.65 3.48 -5.91
N ARG A 26 -23.50 4.11 -6.17
CA ARG A 26 -22.43 3.58 -7.04
C ARG A 26 -21.10 3.51 -6.28
N PRO A 27 -20.98 2.65 -5.25
CA PRO A 27 -19.71 2.47 -4.57
C PRO A 27 -18.69 1.80 -5.52
N GLY A 28 -17.49 2.33 -5.54
CA GLY A 28 -16.33 1.69 -6.17
C GLY A 28 -15.42 1.16 -5.09
N MET A 29 -14.64 2.05 -4.48
CA MET A 29 -13.64 1.73 -3.47
C MET A 29 -14.21 1.02 -2.23
N ALA A 30 -15.39 1.43 -1.77
CA ALA A 30 -16.04 0.81 -0.63
C ALA A 30 -16.40 -0.67 -0.85
N ILE A 31 -16.60 -1.12 -2.10
CA ILE A 31 -16.81 -2.55 -2.41
C ILE A 31 -15.53 -3.37 -2.13
N TYR A 32 -14.37 -2.75 -2.33
CA TYR A 32 -13.07 -3.39 -1.99
C TYR A 32 -12.72 -3.28 -0.51
N GLY A 33 -13.63 -2.74 0.31
CA GLY A 33 -13.41 -2.58 1.74
C GLY A 33 -12.42 -1.46 2.10
N VAL A 34 -12.26 -0.48 1.22
CA VAL A 34 -11.31 0.62 1.38
C VAL A 34 -12.05 1.93 1.57
N TYR A 35 -11.64 2.70 2.56
CA TYR A 35 -12.21 4.01 2.81
C TYR A 35 -11.68 5.05 1.81
N PRO A 36 -12.54 5.92 1.28
CA PRO A 36 -12.12 7.02 0.40
C PRO A 36 -11.14 7.99 1.06
N GLU A 37 -11.33 8.23 2.36
CA GLU A 37 -10.47 9.06 3.20
C GLU A 37 -10.26 8.34 4.54
N ASN A 38 -9.07 8.48 5.12
CA ASN A 38 -8.71 7.78 6.36
C ASN A 38 -9.63 8.17 7.54
N GLU A 39 -10.12 9.41 7.55
CA GLU A 39 -11.00 9.94 8.59
C GLU A 39 -12.33 9.19 8.67
N PHE A 40 -12.83 8.65 7.56
CA PHE A 40 -14.09 7.92 7.52
C PHE A 40 -14.08 6.62 8.33
N ARG A 41 -12.91 6.08 8.64
CA ARG A 41 -12.74 4.92 9.53
C ARG A 41 -13.32 5.15 10.93
N HIS A 42 -13.36 6.39 11.37
CA HIS A 42 -13.76 6.77 12.72
C HIS A 42 -15.19 7.31 12.81
N THR A 43 -15.91 7.37 11.69
CA THR A 43 -17.28 7.91 11.66
C THR A 43 -18.35 6.94 12.17
N GLY A 44 -18.05 5.64 12.20
CA GLY A 44 -19.01 4.60 12.58
C GLY A 44 -20.12 4.34 11.55
N VAL A 45 -20.06 4.99 10.38
CA VAL A 45 -21.09 4.83 9.32
C VAL A 45 -21.05 3.42 8.71
N MET A 46 -19.87 2.91 8.45
CA MET A 46 -19.64 1.54 7.94
C MET A 46 -18.32 1.00 8.49
N ASP A 47 -18.26 -0.31 8.75
CA ASP A 47 -17.03 -1.03 9.06
C ASP A 47 -16.54 -1.72 7.78
N LEU A 48 -15.55 -1.11 7.12
CA LEU A 48 -14.95 -1.64 5.90
C LEU A 48 -13.67 -2.42 6.21
N ARG A 49 -13.53 -3.59 5.56
CA ARG A 49 -12.33 -4.42 5.63
C ARG A 49 -11.76 -4.60 4.23
N PRO A 50 -10.49 -4.20 3.98
CA PRO A 50 -9.87 -4.40 2.68
C PRO A 50 -9.95 -5.86 2.22
N ALA A 51 -10.53 -6.06 1.04
CA ALA A 51 -10.64 -7.37 0.40
C ALA A 51 -9.36 -7.78 -0.34
N LEU A 52 -8.41 -6.84 -0.51
CA LEU A 52 -7.15 -7.06 -1.21
C LEU A 52 -5.98 -6.97 -0.25
N SER A 53 -4.99 -7.84 -0.46
CA SER A 53 -3.66 -7.70 0.13
C SER A 53 -2.60 -7.91 -0.95
N LEU A 54 -1.51 -7.13 -0.89
CA LEU A 54 -0.33 -7.34 -1.73
C LEU A 54 0.79 -7.92 -0.88
N LYS A 55 1.22 -9.13 -1.23
CA LYS A 55 2.23 -9.87 -0.49
C LYS A 55 3.35 -10.36 -1.40
N ALA A 56 4.54 -10.48 -0.84
CA ALA A 56 5.70 -11.04 -1.51
C ALA A 56 6.59 -11.78 -0.51
N ARG A 57 7.80 -12.15 -0.93
CA ARG A 57 8.86 -12.66 -0.04
C ARG A 57 10.12 -11.87 -0.25
N VAL A 58 10.90 -11.71 0.81
CA VAL A 58 12.24 -11.13 0.73
C VAL A 58 13.11 -11.97 -0.21
N ILE A 59 13.77 -11.35 -1.17
CA ILE A 59 14.63 -12.05 -2.12
C ILE A 59 16.12 -11.85 -1.88
N TYR A 60 16.49 -10.78 -1.16
CA TYR A 60 17.88 -10.50 -0.82
C TYR A 60 17.97 -9.66 0.45
N VAL A 61 19.00 -9.90 1.25
CA VAL A 61 19.32 -9.12 2.45
C VAL A 61 20.79 -8.76 2.41
N LYS A 62 21.13 -7.50 2.72
CA LYS A 62 22.48 -6.98 2.65
C LYS A 62 22.72 -5.94 3.74
N GLN A 63 23.91 -5.94 4.31
CA GLN A 63 24.38 -4.81 5.11
C GLN A 63 24.96 -3.72 4.19
N LEU A 64 24.57 -2.50 4.44
CA LEU A 64 25.19 -1.28 3.94
C LEU A 64 25.99 -0.66 5.08
N ARG A 65 27.22 -0.28 4.78
CA ARG A 65 28.05 0.50 5.71
C ARG A 65 27.72 1.97 5.60
N GLN A 66 28.08 2.74 6.61
CA GLN A 66 27.98 4.18 6.55
C GLN A 66 28.58 4.73 5.26
N GLY A 67 27.84 5.54 4.52
CA GLY A 67 28.23 6.11 3.23
C GLY A 67 27.96 5.24 1.99
N ASP A 68 27.60 3.97 2.17
CA ASP A 68 27.11 3.13 1.06
C ASP A 68 25.77 3.66 0.54
N SER A 69 25.50 3.37 -0.72
CA SER A 69 24.26 3.83 -1.35
C SER A 69 23.44 2.68 -1.95
N ALA A 70 22.14 2.91 -2.11
CA ALA A 70 21.22 2.00 -2.76
C ALA A 70 20.28 2.74 -3.72
N GLY A 71 19.78 1.99 -4.71
CA GLY A 71 18.82 2.47 -5.72
C GLY A 71 19.46 3.35 -6.80
N TYR A 72 18.64 3.69 -7.81
CA TYR A 72 19.04 4.55 -8.92
C TYR A 72 19.50 5.92 -8.42
N ASN A 73 20.53 6.46 -9.05
CA ASN A 73 21.12 7.77 -8.75
C ASN A 73 21.54 7.91 -7.28
N ARG A 74 21.84 6.78 -6.62
CA ARG A 74 22.20 6.78 -5.19
C ARG A 74 21.14 7.46 -4.33
N ALA A 75 19.86 7.21 -4.63
CA ALA A 75 18.72 7.88 -3.98
C ALA A 75 18.63 7.65 -2.48
N TYR A 76 19.27 6.60 -1.98
CA TYR A 76 19.45 6.34 -0.56
C TYR A 76 20.94 6.28 -0.23
N MET A 77 21.34 6.97 0.83
CA MET A 77 22.69 6.93 1.42
C MET A 77 22.57 6.47 2.87
N ALA A 78 23.24 5.40 3.22
CA ALA A 78 23.28 4.88 4.57
C ALA A 78 23.99 5.87 5.50
N LYS A 79 23.31 6.38 6.52
CA LYS A 79 23.87 7.31 7.52
C LYS A 79 24.70 6.60 8.58
N ASP A 80 24.38 5.34 8.82
CA ASP A 80 25.05 4.41 9.72
C ASP A 80 25.13 3.04 9.05
N ASP A 81 25.81 2.09 9.68
CA ASP A 81 25.73 0.68 9.27
C ASP A 81 24.29 0.17 9.47
N VAL A 82 23.69 -0.29 8.40
CA VAL A 82 22.28 -0.68 8.37
C VAL A 82 22.04 -1.88 7.46
N TRP A 83 21.08 -2.70 7.80
CA TRP A 83 20.62 -3.79 6.95
C TRP A 83 19.47 -3.33 6.06
N VAL A 84 19.46 -3.83 4.83
CA VAL A 84 18.39 -3.59 3.86
C VAL A 84 17.91 -4.90 3.27
N ALA A 85 16.62 -4.97 2.95
CA ALA A 85 15.99 -6.09 2.28
C ALA A 85 15.51 -5.65 0.89
N THR A 86 15.78 -6.46 -0.13
CA THR A 86 15.23 -6.29 -1.48
C THR A 86 13.96 -7.10 -1.62
N LEU A 87 12.92 -6.45 -2.09
CA LEU A 87 11.56 -6.97 -2.22
C LEU A 87 11.17 -6.99 -3.71
N PRO A 88 10.65 -8.11 -4.25
CA PRO A 88 10.35 -8.28 -5.67
C PRO A 88 9.00 -7.67 -6.05
N VAL A 89 8.76 -6.43 -5.69
CA VAL A 89 7.58 -5.65 -6.05
C VAL A 89 8.04 -4.25 -6.43
N GLY A 90 7.69 -3.84 -7.62
CA GLY A 90 8.03 -2.53 -8.16
C GLY A 90 6.84 -1.81 -8.77
N HIS A 91 7.12 -0.73 -9.51
CA HIS A 91 6.05 0.09 -10.06
C HIS A 91 5.26 -0.61 -11.20
N THR A 92 5.83 -1.63 -11.86
CA THR A 92 5.10 -2.43 -12.85
C THR A 92 4.13 -3.41 -12.21
N ASP A 93 4.27 -3.68 -10.91
CA ASP A 93 3.35 -4.50 -10.12
C ASP A 93 2.20 -3.68 -9.51
N GLY A 94 2.24 -2.36 -9.66
CA GLY A 94 1.27 -1.43 -9.08
C GLY A 94 1.74 -0.77 -7.78
N TRP A 95 2.99 -0.99 -7.33
CA TRP A 95 3.53 -0.32 -6.16
C TRP A 95 3.98 1.11 -6.50
N PRO A 96 3.56 2.14 -5.74
CA PRO A 96 3.77 3.51 -6.14
C PRO A 96 5.25 3.93 -6.09
N ARG A 97 5.68 4.69 -7.10
CA ARG A 97 7.05 5.26 -7.14
C ARG A 97 7.30 6.26 -6.02
N THR A 98 6.24 6.79 -5.41
CA THR A 98 6.31 7.69 -4.27
C THR A 98 6.48 6.98 -2.93
N ALA A 99 6.43 5.65 -2.89
CA ALA A 99 6.54 4.85 -1.65
C ALA A 99 7.70 5.27 -0.72
N PRO A 100 8.90 5.65 -1.22
CA PRO A 100 10.00 6.09 -0.34
C PRO A 100 9.71 7.39 0.45
N LYS A 101 8.62 8.09 0.16
CA LYS A 101 8.22 9.30 0.91
C LYS A 101 7.66 9.00 2.31
N GLY A 102 7.40 7.72 2.63
CA GLY A 102 6.89 7.36 3.95
C GLY A 102 6.21 6.00 4.03
N ALA A 103 5.99 5.31 2.90
CA ALA A 103 5.38 3.99 2.94
C ALA A 103 6.26 2.99 3.69
N ARG A 104 5.60 2.06 4.37
CA ARG A 104 6.23 0.96 5.09
C ARG A 104 5.68 -0.37 4.60
N VAL A 105 6.47 -1.41 4.78
CA VAL A 105 6.07 -2.79 4.57
C VAL A 105 6.20 -3.58 5.86
N ARG A 106 5.33 -4.56 6.06
CA ARG A 106 5.39 -5.44 7.22
C ARG A 106 6.19 -6.70 6.87
N ILE A 107 7.22 -7.00 7.67
CA ILE A 107 7.99 -8.23 7.58
C ILE A 107 8.08 -8.82 8.98
N ASN A 108 7.67 -10.08 9.16
CA ASN A 108 7.68 -10.76 10.47
C ASN A 108 6.99 -9.94 11.58
N GLY A 109 5.87 -9.27 11.25
CA GLY A 109 5.10 -8.46 12.21
C GLY A 109 5.60 -7.03 12.43
N ALA A 110 6.82 -6.68 12.01
CA ALA A 110 7.38 -5.34 12.16
C ALA A 110 7.24 -4.50 10.88
N LEU A 111 7.06 -3.20 11.03
CA LEU A 111 6.95 -2.24 9.94
C LEU A 111 8.31 -1.61 9.61
N TYR A 112 8.75 -1.74 8.36
CA TYR A 112 10.02 -1.23 7.85
C TYR A 112 9.80 -0.20 6.74
N PRO A 113 10.51 0.93 6.75
CA PRO A 113 10.35 1.97 5.73
C PRO A 113 10.88 1.49 4.37
N ILE A 114 10.18 1.86 3.31
CA ILE A 114 10.69 1.77 1.95
C ILE A 114 11.67 2.90 1.74
N VAL A 115 12.85 2.56 1.27
CA VAL A 115 13.93 3.51 0.98
C VAL A 115 14.39 3.40 -0.47
N ALA A 116 15.16 4.36 -0.93
CA ALA A 116 15.66 4.43 -2.30
C ALA A 116 14.54 4.55 -3.36
N ALA A 117 14.91 4.51 -4.63
CA ALA A 117 13.94 4.59 -5.73
C ALA A 117 13.27 3.23 -5.96
N VAL A 118 11.95 3.22 -6.13
CA VAL A 118 11.21 2.04 -6.57
C VAL A 118 11.52 1.79 -8.04
N SER A 119 12.07 0.61 -8.35
CA SER A 119 12.36 0.19 -9.71
C SER A 119 11.13 -0.45 -10.39
N ALA A 120 11.31 -0.93 -11.61
CA ALA A 120 10.23 -1.61 -12.34
C ALA A 120 9.69 -2.80 -11.54
N SER A 121 10.57 -3.64 -11.00
CA SER A 121 10.22 -4.93 -10.39
C SER A 121 10.68 -5.09 -8.94
N HIS A 122 11.30 -4.07 -8.34
CA HIS A 122 11.87 -4.18 -6.99
C HIS A 122 11.75 -2.87 -6.22
N CYS A 123 11.67 -2.98 -4.90
CA CYS A 123 11.93 -1.90 -3.96
C CYS A 123 12.81 -2.40 -2.81
N ILE A 124 13.29 -1.48 -1.98
CA ILE A 124 14.21 -1.74 -0.88
C ILE A 124 13.59 -1.25 0.41
N ALA A 125 13.59 -2.11 1.43
CA ALA A 125 13.23 -1.73 2.79
C ALA A 125 14.46 -1.65 3.68
N GLU A 126 14.56 -0.63 4.50
CA GLU A 126 15.56 -0.53 5.56
C GLU A 126 15.08 -1.33 6.77
N ILE A 127 15.84 -2.34 7.20
CA ILE A 127 15.42 -3.27 8.25
C ILE A 127 16.18 -3.06 9.56
N GLY A 128 16.93 -1.95 9.68
CA GLY A 128 17.58 -1.52 10.91
C GLY A 128 19.00 -2.04 11.08
N LYS A 129 19.52 -1.95 12.32
CA LYS A 129 20.93 -2.26 12.63
C LYS A 129 21.21 -3.75 12.79
N GLU A 130 20.19 -4.58 12.87
CA GLU A 130 20.29 -6.03 13.06
C GLU A 130 19.62 -6.79 11.91
N ALA A 131 20.21 -7.92 11.50
CA ALA A 131 19.66 -8.79 10.47
C ALA A 131 18.52 -9.65 11.01
N ARG A 132 17.39 -9.05 11.37
CA ARG A 132 16.19 -9.75 11.87
C ARG A 132 15.29 -10.31 10.77
N VAL A 133 15.65 -10.06 9.53
CA VAL A 133 14.91 -10.48 8.32
C VAL A 133 15.81 -11.38 7.49
N GLN A 134 15.24 -12.43 6.92
CA GLN A 134 15.94 -13.40 6.10
C GLN A 134 15.32 -13.50 4.71
N ILE A 135 16.10 -14.02 3.75
CA ILE A 135 15.57 -14.38 2.42
C ILE A 135 14.46 -15.41 2.60
N GLY A 136 13.33 -15.19 1.91
CA GLY A 136 12.14 -16.03 2.00
C GLY A 136 11.10 -15.55 3.01
N ASP A 137 11.44 -14.63 3.92
CA ASP A 137 10.47 -14.08 4.87
C ASP A 137 9.28 -13.42 4.16
N PRO A 138 8.05 -13.61 4.67
CA PRO A 138 6.87 -13.01 4.09
C PRO A 138 6.85 -11.50 4.28
N VAL A 139 6.50 -10.79 3.21
CA VAL A 139 6.35 -9.34 3.20
C VAL A 139 4.92 -9.00 2.86
N THR A 140 4.32 -8.11 3.63
CA THR A 140 3.03 -7.48 3.34
C THR A 140 3.23 -6.02 2.99
N PHE A 141 2.81 -5.63 1.79
CA PHE A 141 2.86 -4.27 1.29
C PHE A 141 1.64 -3.48 1.73
N PHE A 142 0.47 -4.09 1.62
CA PHE A 142 -0.75 -3.63 2.26
C PHE A 142 -1.71 -4.80 2.50
N ASP A 143 -2.54 -4.66 3.52
CA ASP A 143 -3.60 -5.58 3.90
C ASP A 143 -4.65 -4.86 4.77
N TRP A 144 -5.31 -5.59 5.66
CA TRP A 144 -6.32 -5.06 6.59
C TRP A 144 -5.77 -4.65 7.97
N GLU A 145 -4.48 -4.93 8.25
CA GLU A 145 -3.87 -4.59 9.52
C GLU A 145 -3.49 -3.10 9.59
N GLU A 146 -3.61 -2.51 10.76
CA GLU A 146 -3.24 -1.12 11.00
C GLU A 146 -1.77 -0.85 10.66
N GLY A 147 -1.51 0.30 10.04
CA GLY A 147 -0.20 0.69 9.52
C GLY A 147 0.18 0.03 8.18
N SER A 148 -0.63 -0.92 7.68
CA SER A 148 -0.48 -1.54 6.37
C SER A 148 -1.75 -1.44 5.53
N ARG A 149 -2.80 -0.76 5.98
CA ARG A 149 -4.00 -0.58 5.16
C ARG A 149 -3.71 0.26 3.93
N PRO A 150 -4.44 0.08 2.82
CA PRO A 150 -4.25 0.93 1.64
C PRO A 150 -4.31 2.42 1.95
N GLU A 151 -5.19 2.84 2.89
CA GLU A 151 -5.32 4.22 3.34
C GLU A 151 -4.09 4.70 4.10
N ASP A 152 -3.49 3.85 4.95
CA ASP A 152 -2.28 4.18 5.69
C ASP A 152 -1.10 4.38 4.73
N VAL A 153 -0.96 3.50 3.73
CA VAL A 153 0.07 3.62 2.69
C VAL A 153 -0.15 4.87 1.85
N SER A 154 -1.40 5.13 1.45
CA SER A 154 -1.80 6.31 0.69
C SER A 154 -1.41 7.60 1.42
N ALA A 155 -1.82 7.73 2.67
CA ALA A 155 -1.50 8.89 3.51
C ALA A 155 0.01 9.08 3.69
N ALA A 156 0.75 7.98 3.87
CA ALA A 156 2.19 8.02 4.12
C ALA A 156 3.01 8.44 2.90
N CYS A 157 2.63 8.09 1.68
CA CYS A 157 3.43 8.34 0.49
C CYS A 157 2.76 9.25 -0.56
N GLY A 158 1.54 9.71 -0.31
CA GLY A 158 0.79 10.59 -1.20
C GLY A 158 0.33 9.92 -2.51
N ALA A 159 0.30 8.58 -2.55
CA ALA A 159 -0.35 7.85 -3.63
C ALA A 159 -1.86 7.81 -3.40
N SER A 160 -2.65 7.79 -4.46
CA SER A 160 -4.09 7.56 -4.31
C SER A 160 -4.38 6.13 -3.87
N VAL A 161 -5.39 5.94 -3.02
CA VAL A 161 -5.89 4.58 -2.68
C VAL A 161 -6.35 3.83 -3.94
N TYR A 162 -6.84 4.55 -4.96
CA TYR A 162 -7.17 3.97 -6.26
C TYR A 162 -5.93 3.40 -6.96
N ASP A 163 -4.79 4.10 -6.90
CA ASP A 163 -3.54 3.62 -7.49
C ASP A 163 -3.11 2.30 -6.84
N LEU A 164 -3.25 2.19 -5.52
CA LEU A 164 -2.90 0.98 -4.78
C LEU A 164 -3.80 -0.21 -5.08
N THR A 165 -5.06 0.01 -5.41
CA THR A 165 -6.06 -1.07 -5.56
C THR A 165 -6.39 -1.39 -7.02
N MET A 166 -6.42 -0.38 -7.89
CA MET A 166 -6.87 -0.52 -9.28
C MET A 166 -5.74 -0.72 -10.27
N HIS A 167 -4.51 -0.33 -9.93
CA HIS A 167 -3.36 -0.44 -10.81
C HIS A 167 -2.47 -1.65 -10.52
N LEU A 168 -2.93 -2.59 -9.68
CA LEU A 168 -2.23 -3.86 -9.50
C LEU A 168 -2.15 -4.60 -10.82
N ASN A 169 -0.94 -5.02 -11.18
CA ASN A 169 -0.69 -5.75 -12.41
C ASN A 169 -1.61 -6.99 -12.49
N PRO A 170 -2.42 -7.12 -13.53
CA PRO A 170 -3.35 -8.25 -13.67
C PRO A 170 -2.65 -9.61 -13.80
N LEU A 171 -1.36 -9.63 -14.14
CA LEU A 171 -0.55 -10.85 -14.23
C LEU A 171 -0.04 -11.35 -12.89
N LEU A 172 -0.17 -10.59 -11.81
CA LEU A 172 0.19 -11.07 -10.48
C LEU A 172 -0.70 -12.26 -10.08
N PRO A 173 -0.12 -13.33 -9.53
CA PRO A 173 -0.90 -14.45 -9.03
C PRO A 173 -1.92 -14.01 -7.99
N ARG A 174 -3.19 -14.34 -8.19
CA ARG A 174 -4.27 -14.04 -7.24
C ARG A 174 -4.68 -15.30 -6.52
N ARG A 175 -4.79 -15.22 -5.20
CA ARG A 175 -5.28 -16.30 -4.33
C ARG A 175 -6.45 -15.77 -3.52
N MET A 176 -7.55 -16.50 -3.52
CA MET A 176 -8.64 -16.29 -2.57
C MET A 176 -8.26 -16.94 -1.24
N VAL A 177 -8.52 -16.25 -0.14
CA VAL A 177 -8.25 -16.66 1.23
C VAL A 177 -9.51 -16.54 2.07
#